data_c9199922a2d19337cff728e8e55e5441
#
_entry.id   c9199922a2d19337cff728e8e55e5441
#
_cell.length_a   1.000
_cell.length_b   1.000
_cell.length_c   1.000
_cell.angle_alpha   90.00
_cell.angle_beta   90.00
_cell.angle_gamma   90.00
#
_symmetry.space_group_name_H-M   'P 1'
#
loop_
_entity.id
_entity.type
_entity.pdbx_description
1 polymer ?
#
loop_
_entity_poly.entity_id
_entity_poly.type
_entity_poly.pdbx_seq_one_letter_code
_entity_poly.pdbx_strand_id
1 'polypeptide(L)'
;SVCPTSVSFKDKWGTAEEHLRLGLRSAKALGSPVIRVVLGNGRDRTTKGGIAARIEDTVKILKSCKGMCEDLGVKIAMENHAGDMHSLELKSLVEAAGPDFVGINLDAGNAVWTLETPLENLENLGKYTLTTSLRDTQVWKSENGVTAQWTAMGEGMVDWKTYFKRFAELCPNSPVQIETISGFNRELAFQKEGFWKSWALGKPKSLVAFKKWAAKGTVRQVQKSSSKEDEQKYQRGEIERSIAYCKSIGLGVTK
;
A
#
# COMPACT_ATOMS: atom_id res chain seq x y z
N SER A 1 4.64 -10.08 6.99
CA SER A 1 4.84 -10.67 5.66
C SER A 1 4.31 -12.08 5.62
N VAL A 2 3.73 -12.46 4.50
CA VAL A 2 3.30 -13.85 4.20
C VAL A 2 4.19 -14.50 3.14
N CYS A 3 5.25 -13.83 2.71
CA CYS A 3 6.25 -14.40 1.82
C CYS A 3 7.38 -15.03 2.68
N PRO A 4 7.58 -16.35 2.64
CA PRO A 4 8.57 -17.03 3.48
C PRO A 4 10.01 -16.64 3.16
N THR A 5 10.26 -16.17 1.97
CA THR A 5 11.59 -15.78 1.48
C THR A 5 11.81 -14.28 1.44
N SER A 6 10.84 -13.48 1.92
CA SER A 6 10.99 -12.03 2.07
C SER A 6 11.97 -11.67 3.19
N VAL A 7 12.73 -10.59 3.00
CA VAL A 7 13.56 -10.00 4.06
C VAL A 7 12.75 -9.49 5.25
N SER A 8 11.44 -9.33 5.08
CA SER A 8 10.51 -8.89 6.12
C SER A 8 9.85 -10.05 6.88
N PHE A 9 10.03 -11.29 6.40
CA PHE A 9 9.45 -12.44 7.08
C PHE A 9 10.10 -12.66 8.45
N LYS A 10 9.29 -13.00 9.43
CA LYS A 10 9.71 -13.37 10.79
C LYS A 10 8.98 -14.65 11.18
N ASP A 11 9.71 -15.65 11.57
CA ASP A 11 9.22 -16.98 11.94
C ASP A 11 8.66 -17.08 13.37
N LYS A 12 8.45 -15.92 14.03
CA LYS A 12 7.96 -15.85 15.42
C LYS A 12 6.70 -16.69 15.68
N TRP A 13 5.87 -16.86 14.68
CA TRP A 13 4.60 -17.59 14.75
C TRP A 13 4.60 -18.85 13.87
N GLY A 14 5.79 -19.39 13.56
CA GLY A 14 5.97 -20.53 12.68
C GLY A 14 6.19 -20.15 11.22
N THR A 15 5.81 -21.03 10.32
CA THR A 15 5.91 -20.83 8.87
C THR A 15 5.01 -19.71 8.37
N ALA A 16 5.22 -19.23 7.16
CA ALA A 16 4.37 -18.22 6.54
C ALA A 16 2.90 -18.69 6.40
N GLU A 17 2.69 -19.98 6.15
CA GLU A 17 1.35 -20.58 6.10
C GLU A 17 0.69 -20.58 7.49
N GLU A 18 1.41 -21.01 8.54
CA GLU A 18 0.88 -20.97 9.92
C GLU A 18 0.55 -19.56 10.38
N HIS A 19 1.38 -18.57 10.03
CA HIS A 19 1.09 -17.15 10.24
C HIS A 19 -0.22 -16.72 9.58
N LEU A 20 -0.40 -17.08 8.30
CA LEU A 20 -1.60 -16.71 7.56
C LEU A 20 -2.84 -17.39 8.13
N ARG A 21 -2.74 -18.70 8.45
CA ARG A 21 -3.82 -19.46 9.09
C ARG A 21 -4.20 -18.90 10.47
N LEU A 22 -3.22 -18.47 11.26
CA LEU A 22 -3.48 -17.79 12.54
C LEU A 22 -4.25 -16.48 12.30
N GLY A 23 -3.80 -15.67 11.34
CA GLY A 23 -4.46 -14.41 10.98
C GLY A 23 -5.90 -14.61 10.50
N LEU A 24 -6.17 -15.61 9.67
CA LEU A 24 -7.53 -15.95 9.21
C LEU A 24 -8.46 -16.31 10.38
N ARG A 25 -7.99 -17.15 11.34
CA ARG A 25 -8.75 -17.45 12.56
C ARG A 25 -9.00 -16.20 13.40
N SER A 26 -8.00 -15.35 13.55
CA SER A 26 -8.13 -14.09 14.30
C SER A 26 -9.14 -13.16 13.65
N ALA A 27 -9.11 -13.00 12.33
CA ALA A 27 -10.09 -12.20 11.60
C ALA A 27 -11.51 -12.73 11.81
N LYS A 28 -11.72 -14.05 11.69
CA LYS A 28 -13.01 -14.69 11.98
C LYS A 28 -13.50 -14.43 13.40
N ALA A 29 -12.62 -14.59 14.39
CA ALA A 29 -12.95 -14.37 15.80
C ALA A 29 -13.33 -12.90 16.10
N LEU A 30 -12.73 -11.95 15.37
CA LEU A 30 -13.02 -10.52 15.46
C LEU A 30 -14.23 -10.09 14.59
N GLY A 31 -14.84 -11.00 13.84
CA GLY A 31 -15.93 -10.68 12.92
C GLY A 31 -15.49 -9.91 11.67
N SER A 32 -14.21 -9.89 11.36
CA SER A 32 -13.69 -9.24 10.15
C SER A 32 -13.84 -10.16 8.93
N PRO A 33 -14.41 -9.68 7.81
CA PRO A 33 -14.51 -10.45 6.57
C PRO A 33 -13.19 -10.51 5.80
N VAL A 34 -12.16 -9.82 6.26
CA VAL A 34 -10.89 -9.69 5.54
C VAL A 34 -9.71 -9.64 6.51
N ILE A 35 -8.57 -10.22 6.10
CA ILE A 35 -7.28 -10.02 6.75
C ILE A 35 -6.33 -9.27 5.81
N ARG A 36 -5.72 -8.19 6.29
CA ARG A 36 -4.64 -7.49 5.58
C ARG A 36 -3.30 -8.22 5.76
N VAL A 37 -2.58 -8.43 4.67
CA VAL A 37 -1.23 -9.01 4.66
C VAL A 37 -0.33 -8.28 3.65
N VAL A 38 0.99 -8.40 3.83
CA VAL A 38 2.00 -7.82 2.93
C VAL A 38 2.94 -8.91 2.41
N LEU A 39 3.45 -8.72 1.18
CA LEU A 39 4.55 -9.55 0.68
C LEU A 39 5.83 -9.21 1.45
N GLY A 40 6.27 -7.96 1.40
CA GLY A 40 7.52 -7.53 2.04
C GLY A 40 7.75 -6.03 1.96
N ASN A 41 8.87 -5.63 1.39
CA ASN A 41 9.21 -4.22 1.12
C ASN A 41 10.17 -4.10 -0.08
N GLY A 42 10.53 -2.87 -0.47
CA GLY A 42 11.38 -2.61 -1.64
C GLY A 42 12.74 -3.32 -1.67
N ARG A 43 13.27 -3.78 -0.52
CA ARG A 43 14.51 -4.57 -0.49
C ARG A 43 14.35 -5.95 -1.09
N ASP A 44 13.14 -6.50 -1.12
CA ASP A 44 12.85 -7.80 -1.72
C ASP A 44 13.14 -7.81 -3.23
N ARG A 45 13.06 -6.64 -3.89
CA ARG A 45 13.43 -6.47 -5.30
C ARG A 45 14.91 -6.77 -5.59
N THR A 46 15.79 -6.62 -4.58
CA THR A 46 17.24 -6.83 -4.72
C THR A 46 17.70 -8.21 -4.26
N THR A 47 16.79 -9.06 -3.78
CA THR A 47 17.11 -10.43 -3.36
C THR A 47 17.26 -11.36 -4.56
N LYS A 48 17.85 -12.55 -4.35
CA LYS A 48 18.01 -13.57 -5.40
C LYS A 48 16.64 -13.93 -6.01
N GLY A 49 16.51 -13.83 -7.32
CA GLY A 49 15.26 -14.02 -8.06
C GLY A 49 14.32 -12.81 -8.05
N GLY A 50 14.67 -11.75 -7.32
CA GLY A 50 13.94 -10.48 -7.28
C GLY A 50 12.50 -10.62 -6.81
N ILE A 51 11.66 -9.67 -7.18
CA ILE A 51 10.25 -9.64 -6.79
C ILE A 51 9.44 -10.78 -7.42
N ALA A 52 9.82 -11.25 -8.61
CA ALA A 52 9.13 -12.36 -9.28
C ALA A 52 9.15 -13.64 -8.43
N ALA A 53 10.33 -14.03 -7.91
CA ALA A 53 10.43 -15.19 -7.04
C ALA A 53 9.63 -15.01 -5.73
N ARG A 54 9.60 -13.78 -5.18
CA ARG A 54 8.78 -13.47 -3.99
C ARG A 54 7.29 -13.61 -4.28
N ILE A 55 6.84 -13.18 -5.44
CA ILE A 55 5.44 -13.36 -5.89
C ILE A 55 5.10 -14.84 -5.99
N GLU A 56 5.94 -15.64 -6.65
CA GLU A 56 5.72 -17.09 -6.78
C GLU A 56 5.60 -17.79 -5.41
N ASP A 57 6.51 -17.47 -4.48
CA ASP A 57 6.48 -18.04 -3.13
C ASP A 57 5.24 -17.60 -2.35
N THR A 58 4.85 -16.34 -2.50
CA THR A 58 3.62 -15.81 -1.88
C THR A 58 2.38 -16.50 -2.43
N VAL A 59 2.27 -16.65 -3.75
CA VAL A 59 1.13 -17.33 -4.40
C VAL A 59 0.96 -18.76 -3.88
N LYS A 60 2.04 -19.50 -3.66
CA LYS A 60 1.99 -20.86 -3.08
C LYS A 60 1.34 -20.83 -1.68
N ILE A 61 1.76 -19.90 -0.82
CA ILE A 61 1.22 -19.76 0.54
C ILE A 61 -0.25 -19.32 0.51
N LEU A 62 -0.63 -18.37 -0.36
CA LEU A 62 -2.03 -17.96 -0.49
C LEU A 62 -2.92 -19.13 -0.91
N LYS A 63 -2.50 -19.89 -1.92
CA LYS A 63 -3.25 -21.06 -2.43
C LYS A 63 -3.42 -22.15 -1.38
N SER A 64 -2.43 -22.41 -0.52
CA SER A 64 -2.54 -23.44 0.54
C SER A 64 -3.57 -23.06 1.61
N CYS A 65 -3.99 -21.80 1.68
CA CYS A 65 -5.00 -21.32 2.62
C CYS A 65 -6.41 -21.15 2.00
N LYS A 66 -6.60 -21.44 0.71
CA LYS A 66 -7.88 -21.23 -0.01
C LYS A 66 -9.06 -21.87 0.73
N GLY A 67 -9.01 -23.18 1.01
CA GLY A 67 -10.09 -23.89 1.69
C GLY A 67 -10.44 -23.26 3.05
N MET A 68 -9.41 -22.84 3.80
CA MET A 68 -9.64 -22.15 5.08
C MET A 68 -10.32 -20.78 4.90
N CYS A 69 -10.01 -20.03 3.86
CA CYS A 69 -10.69 -18.79 3.53
C CYS A 69 -12.18 -19.03 3.25
N GLU A 70 -12.49 -20.09 2.48
CA GLU A 70 -13.86 -20.49 2.13
C GLU A 70 -14.63 -20.93 3.38
N ASP A 71 -14.05 -21.82 4.21
CA ASP A 71 -14.67 -22.33 5.45
C ASP A 71 -14.98 -21.23 6.47
N LEU A 72 -14.07 -20.25 6.59
CA LEU A 72 -14.22 -19.15 7.55
C LEU A 72 -15.04 -17.97 6.99
N GLY A 73 -15.23 -17.88 5.66
CA GLY A 73 -15.80 -16.71 5.00
C GLY A 73 -14.94 -15.46 5.15
N VAL A 74 -13.60 -15.63 5.19
CA VAL A 74 -12.62 -14.54 5.33
C VAL A 74 -11.73 -14.48 4.11
N LYS A 75 -11.61 -13.32 3.47
CA LYS A 75 -10.73 -13.08 2.32
C LYS A 75 -9.38 -12.51 2.76
N ILE A 76 -8.38 -12.70 1.90
CA ILE A 76 -7.02 -12.16 2.10
C ILE A 76 -6.85 -10.90 1.27
N ALA A 77 -6.52 -9.78 1.89
CA ALA A 77 -6.22 -8.52 1.24
C ALA A 77 -4.70 -8.28 1.23
N MET A 78 -4.09 -8.43 0.05
CA MET A 78 -2.68 -8.10 -0.18
C MET A 78 -2.53 -6.59 -0.30
N GLU A 79 -1.61 -5.99 0.44
CA GLU A 79 -1.35 -4.56 0.34
C GLU A 79 -0.25 -4.26 -0.69
N ASN A 80 -0.40 -3.17 -1.44
CA ASN A 80 0.69 -2.52 -2.16
C ASN A 80 1.59 -1.82 -1.13
N HIS A 81 2.63 -2.52 -0.65
CA HIS A 81 3.34 -2.15 0.58
C HIS A 81 4.79 -1.75 0.35
N ALA A 82 5.18 -0.58 0.88
CA ALA A 82 6.58 -0.14 1.08
C ALA A 82 7.52 -0.35 -0.13
N GLY A 83 7.00 -0.32 -1.36
CA GLY A 83 7.77 -0.45 -2.59
C GLY A 83 8.14 -1.89 -2.98
N ASP A 84 7.48 -2.90 -2.39
CA ASP A 84 7.67 -4.31 -2.79
C ASP A 84 7.18 -4.58 -4.21
N MET A 85 5.93 -4.27 -4.52
CA MET A 85 5.33 -4.53 -5.83
C MET A 85 4.76 -3.27 -6.48
N HIS A 86 5.01 -3.11 -7.77
CA HIS A 86 4.24 -2.23 -8.64
C HIS A 86 2.81 -2.76 -8.77
N SER A 87 1.82 -1.90 -9.01
CA SER A 87 0.42 -2.31 -9.09
C SER A 87 0.17 -3.45 -10.08
N LEU A 88 0.83 -3.46 -11.23
CA LEU A 88 0.71 -4.54 -12.22
C LEU A 88 1.32 -5.86 -11.74
N GLU A 89 2.38 -5.83 -10.94
CA GLU A 89 2.97 -7.01 -10.30
C GLU A 89 2.02 -7.56 -9.23
N LEU A 90 1.44 -6.69 -8.40
CA LEU A 90 0.46 -7.08 -7.37
C LEU A 90 -0.83 -7.62 -7.99
N LYS A 91 -1.32 -6.99 -9.06
CA LYS A 91 -2.46 -7.50 -9.84
C LYS A 91 -2.19 -8.93 -10.34
N SER A 92 -1.02 -9.16 -10.94
CA SER A 92 -0.63 -10.49 -11.41
C SER A 92 -0.58 -11.52 -10.28
N LEU A 93 -0.11 -11.13 -9.08
CA LEU A 93 -0.12 -11.99 -7.90
C LEU A 93 -1.55 -12.39 -7.52
N VAL A 94 -2.48 -11.43 -7.43
CA VAL A 94 -3.90 -11.68 -7.08
C VAL A 94 -4.55 -12.60 -8.11
N GLU A 95 -4.37 -12.33 -9.40
CA GLU A 95 -4.90 -13.15 -10.48
C GLU A 95 -4.33 -14.58 -10.46
N ALA A 96 -3.03 -14.73 -10.15
CA ALA A 96 -2.38 -16.03 -10.04
C ALA A 96 -2.79 -16.80 -8.77
N ALA A 97 -3.06 -16.11 -7.66
CA ALA A 97 -3.50 -16.75 -6.42
C ALA A 97 -4.95 -17.23 -6.48
N GLY A 98 -5.84 -16.38 -7.01
CA GLY A 98 -7.28 -16.62 -7.14
C GLY A 98 -8.09 -15.44 -6.59
N PRO A 99 -8.69 -14.62 -7.47
CA PRO A 99 -9.37 -13.38 -7.07
C PRO A 99 -10.68 -13.62 -6.30
N ASP A 100 -11.15 -14.85 -6.20
CA ASP A 100 -12.33 -15.23 -5.41
C ASP A 100 -12.08 -15.07 -3.91
N PHE A 101 -10.86 -15.33 -3.43
CA PHE A 101 -10.48 -15.28 -2.02
C PHE A 101 -9.29 -14.37 -1.70
N VAL A 102 -8.56 -13.91 -2.72
CA VAL A 102 -7.48 -12.93 -2.59
C VAL A 102 -7.86 -11.65 -3.31
N GLY A 103 -7.72 -10.52 -2.62
CA GLY A 103 -7.88 -9.19 -3.20
C GLY A 103 -6.84 -8.22 -2.64
N ILE A 104 -7.17 -6.95 -2.63
CA ILE A 104 -6.26 -5.86 -2.34
C ILE A 104 -6.68 -5.10 -1.07
N ASN A 105 -5.69 -4.79 -0.24
CA ASN A 105 -5.74 -3.65 0.67
C ASN A 105 -5.05 -2.48 -0.04
N LEU A 106 -5.84 -1.52 -0.50
CA LEU A 106 -5.35 -0.42 -1.32
C LEU A 106 -4.79 0.71 -0.45
N ASP A 107 -3.49 0.96 -0.55
CA ASP A 107 -2.81 2.09 0.08
C ASP A 107 -2.38 3.11 -0.98
N ALA A 108 -3.09 4.23 -1.04
CA ALA A 108 -2.80 5.30 -1.99
C ALA A 108 -1.40 5.92 -1.77
N GLY A 109 -0.95 6.03 -0.53
CA GLY A 109 0.35 6.59 -0.20
C GLY A 109 1.53 5.69 -0.57
N ASN A 110 1.32 4.37 -0.62
CA ASN A 110 2.36 3.43 -1.02
C ASN A 110 2.63 3.41 -2.53
N ALA A 111 1.70 3.89 -3.37
CA ALA A 111 1.87 3.95 -4.81
C ALA A 111 3.17 4.68 -5.23
N VAL A 112 3.55 5.71 -4.49
CA VAL A 112 4.72 6.53 -4.80
C VAL A 112 6.04 5.74 -4.75
N TRP A 113 6.12 4.71 -3.90
CA TRP A 113 7.34 3.90 -3.74
C TRP A 113 7.67 3.06 -4.97
N THR A 114 6.68 2.84 -5.83
CA THR A 114 6.82 2.14 -7.12
C THR A 114 6.63 3.07 -8.31
N LEU A 115 6.76 4.39 -8.10
CA LEU A 115 6.73 5.42 -9.14
C LEU A 115 5.39 5.46 -9.90
N GLU A 116 4.30 5.27 -9.15
CA GLU A 116 2.93 5.38 -9.62
C GLU A 116 2.22 6.57 -8.94
N THR A 117 1.31 7.20 -9.66
CA THR A 117 0.36 8.11 -9.00
C THR A 117 -0.70 7.28 -8.25
N PRO A 118 -1.27 7.80 -7.15
CA PRO A 118 -2.36 7.12 -6.45
C PRO A 118 -3.55 6.76 -7.34
N LEU A 119 -3.89 7.63 -8.30
CA LEU A 119 -4.99 7.39 -9.23
C LEU A 119 -4.67 6.23 -10.21
N GLU A 120 -3.46 6.17 -10.75
CA GLU A 120 -3.04 5.08 -11.62
C GLU A 120 -3.01 3.73 -10.88
N ASN A 121 -2.55 3.75 -9.63
CA ASN A 121 -2.57 2.57 -8.76
C ASN A 121 -4.02 2.10 -8.53
N LEU A 122 -4.96 3.02 -8.26
CA LEU A 122 -6.39 2.73 -8.15
C LEU A 122 -6.96 2.14 -9.45
N GLU A 123 -6.63 2.69 -10.61
CA GLU A 123 -7.10 2.17 -11.91
C GLU A 123 -6.68 0.71 -12.14
N ASN A 124 -5.47 0.36 -11.73
CA ASN A 124 -4.93 -0.98 -11.91
C ASN A 124 -5.50 -2.00 -10.90
N LEU A 125 -5.78 -1.58 -9.65
CA LEU A 125 -6.08 -2.46 -8.53
C LEU A 125 -7.54 -2.39 -8.05
N GLY A 126 -8.28 -1.33 -8.40
CA GLY A 126 -9.58 -1.02 -7.81
C GLY A 126 -10.57 -2.18 -7.85
N LYS A 127 -10.71 -2.86 -8.98
CA LYS A 127 -11.66 -3.98 -9.11
C LYS A 127 -11.37 -5.18 -8.17
N TYR A 128 -10.17 -5.26 -7.61
CA TYR A 128 -9.78 -6.29 -6.65
C TYR A 128 -9.76 -5.79 -5.21
N THR A 129 -10.07 -4.51 -4.97
CA THR A 129 -9.96 -3.90 -3.65
C THR A 129 -11.04 -4.45 -2.71
N LEU A 130 -10.61 -4.98 -1.58
CA LEU A 130 -11.44 -5.49 -0.50
C LEU A 130 -11.51 -4.52 0.68
N THR A 131 -10.43 -3.78 0.91
CA THR A 131 -10.29 -2.81 1.99
C THR A 131 -9.21 -1.80 1.64
N THR A 132 -9.02 -0.77 2.46
CA THR A 132 -8.05 0.29 2.21
C THR A 132 -7.22 0.63 3.44
N SER A 133 -6.07 1.28 3.21
CA SER A 133 -5.24 1.96 4.22
C SER A 133 -4.77 3.27 3.61
N LEU A 134 -5.70 4.23 3.46
CA LEU A 134 -5.43 5.46 2.69
C LEU A 134 -4.65 6.48 3.51
N ARG A 135 -3.68 7.09 2.86
CA ARG A 135 -2.94 8.27 3.35
C ARG A 135 -2.62 9.19 2.17
N ASP A 136 -2.52 10.47 2.46
CA ASP A 136 -2.09 11.44 1.47
C ASP A 136 -0.57 11.48 1.35
N THR A 137 -0.08 12.06 0.28
CA THR A 137 1.34 12.11 -0.02
C THR A 137 1.69 13.42 -0.71
N GLN A 138 2.78 14.02 -0.28
CA GLN A 138 3.47 15.09 -0.98
C GLN A 138 4.72 14.52 -1.65
N VAL A 139 4.91 14.83 -2.94
CA VAL A 139 6.09 14.42 -3.70
C VAL A 139 6.67 15.62 -4.43
N TRP A 140 7.98 15.81 -4.37
CA TRP A 140 8.64 16.94 -5.04
C TRP A 140 9.98 16.52 -5.64
N LYS A 141 10.47 17.29 -6.58
CA LYS A 141 11.75 17.05 -7.25
C LYS A 141 12.90 17.13 -6.24
N SER A 142 13.82 16.16 -6.30
CA SER A 142 15.10 16.16 -5.58
C SER A 142 16.27 15.96 -6.53
N GLU A 143 17.49 16.00 -5.99
CA GLU A 143 18.73 15.91 -6.78
C GLU A 143 18.78 14.67 -7.68
N ASN A 144 18.43 13.50 -7.13
CA ASN A 144 18.56 12.24 -7.85
C ASN A 144 17.21 11.65 -8.32
N GLY A 145 16.14 12.42 -8.22
CA GLY A 145 14.81 11.93 -8.58
C GLY A 145 13.69 12.75 -7.92
N VAL A 146 13.02 12.16 -6.95
CA VAL A 146 11.98 12.83 -6.14
C VAL A 146 12.13 12.48 -4.67
N THR A 147 11.65 13.35 -3.81
CA THR A 147 11.42 13.04 -2.40
C THR A 147 9.92 12.94 -2.16
N ALA A 148 9.50 11.94 -1.39
CA ALA A 148 8.14 11.74 -0.97
C ALA A 148 8.02 11.85 0.56
N GLN A 149 6.90 12.42 1.02
CA GLN A 149 6.49 12.48 2.42
C GLN A 149 5.01 12.10 2.52
N TRP A 150 4.68 11.16 3.39
CA TRP A 150 3.29 10.91 3.75
C TRP A 150 2.77 12.04 4.64
N THR A 151 1.50 12.37 4.45
CA THR A 151 0.83 13.49 5.13
C THR A 151 -0.57 13.08 5.58
N ALA A 152 -1.16 13.88 6.45
CA ALA A 152 -2.59 13.79 6.72
C ALA A 152 -3.39 13.95 5.42
N MET A 153 -4.57 13.32 5.37
CA MET A 153 -5.49 13.44 4.24
C MET A 153 -5.83 14.92 3.98
N GLY A 154 -5.67 15.35 2.73
CA GLY A 154 -5.89 16.74 2.29
C GLY A 154 -4.70 17.68 2.48
N GLU A 155 -3.60 17.23 3.08
CA GLU A 155 -2.36 18.00 3.26
C GLU A 155 -1.28 17.66 2.23
N GLY A 156 -1.49 16.62 1.44
CA GLY A 156 -0.63 16.22 0.33
C GLY A 156 -1.06 16.81 -0.99
N MET A 157 -0.80 16.06 -2.05
CA MET A 157 -1.09 16.51 -3.42
C MET A 157 -2.02 15.58 -4.20
N VAL A 158 -2.65 14.61 -3.52
CA VAL A 158 -3.62 13.73 -4.16
C VAL A 158 -4.93 14.49 -4.37
N ASP A 159 -5.44 14.47 -5.59
CA ASP A 159 -6.78 14.98 -5.86
C ASP A 159 -7.84 13.98 -5.37
N TRP A 160 -8.16 14.08 -4.09
CA TRP A 160 -9.08 13.16 -3.42
C TRP A 160 -10.50 13.22 -3.97
N LYS A 161 -10.94 14.33 -4.52
CA LYS A 161 -12.28 14.41 -5.14
C LYS A 161 -12.33 13.54 -6.40
N THR A 162 -11.35 13.67 -7.28
CA THR A 162 -11.23 12.81 -8.46
C THR A 162 -10.98 11.37 -8.07
N TYR A 163 -10.11 11.11 -7.08
CA TYR A 163 -9.81 9.79 -6.58
C TYR A 163 -11.06 9.07 -6.06
N PHE A 164 -11.82 9.69 -5.15
CA PHE A 164 -13.01 9.05 -4.57
C PHE A 164 -14.18 8.93 -5.54
N LYS A 165 -14.31 9.83 -6.51
CA LYS A 165 -15.26 9.63 -7.60
C LYS A 165 -14.94 8.32 -8.34
N ARG A 166 -13.68 8.11 -8.69
CA ARG A 166 -13.26 6.91 -9.40
C ARG A 166 -13.27 5.66 -8.49
N PHE A 167 -12.92 5.82 -7.22
CA PHE A 167 -13.01 4.77 -6.22
C PHE A 167 -14.44 4.22 -6.08
N ALA A 168 -15.44 5.09 -6.03
CA ALA A 168 -16.85 4.67 -5.94
C ALA A 168 -17.29 3.83 -7.14
N GLU A 169 -16.72 4.06 -8.32
CA GLU A 169 -17.01 3.28 -9.54
C GLU A 169 -16.31 1.91 -9.52
N LEU A 170 -15.05 1.86 -9.08
CA LEU A 170 -14.21 0.66 -9.12
C LEU A 170 -14.35 -0.23 -7.87
N CYS A 171 -14.61 0.37 -6.72
CA CYS A 171 -14.59 -0.26 -5.39
C CYS A 171 -15.89 0.01 -4.61
N PRO A 172 -17.10 -0.17 -5.17
CA PRO A 172 -18.35 0.30 -4.57
C PRO A 172 -18.67 -0.30 -3.19
N ASN A 173 -18.08 -1.44 -2.87
CA ASN A 173 -18.31 -2.16 -1.62
C ASN A 173 -17.13 -2.14 -0.64
N SER A 174 -16.07 -1.40 -0.95
CA SER A 174 -14.87 -1.37 -0.13
C SER A 174 -14.94 -0.23 0.88
N PRO A 175 -14.62 -0.49 2.16
CA PRO A 175 -14.57 0.56 3.18
C PRO A 175 -13.38 1.50 2.92
N VAL A 176 -13.57 2.77 3.32
CA VAL A 176 -12.48 3.75 3.37
C VAL A 176 -11.91 3.77 4.78
N GLN A 177 -10.66 3.34 4.91
CA GLN A 177 -9.90 3.36 6.15
C GLN A 177 -8.69 4.29 5.99
N ILE A 178 -8.42 5.10 7.01
CA ILE A 178 -7.31 6.04 7.03
C ILE A 178 -6.16 5.41 7.82
N GLU A 179 -4.96 5.47 7.26
CA GLU A 179 -3.72 5.15 7.97
C GLU A 179 -2.83 6.38 8.03
N THR A 180 -2.43 6.80 9.23
CA THR A 180 -1.51 7.91 9.41
C THR A 180 -0.16 7.39 9.89
N ILE A 181 0.84 7.52 9.04
CA ILE A 181 2.26 7.34 9.36
C ILE A 181 2.98 8.48 8.64
N SER A 182 3.70 9.29 9.37
CA SER A 182 4.38 10.46 8.83
C SER A 182 5.71 10.71 9.54
N GLY A 183 6.26 11.91 9.39
CA GLY A 183 7.45 12.34 10.12
C GLY A 183 8.77 11.97 9.45
N PHE A 184 8.78 11.54 8.19
CA PHE A 184 10.00 11.28 7.45
C PHE A 184 9.89 11.65 5.97
N ASN A 185 11.02 12.03 5.38
CA ASN A 185 11.20 12.22 3.95
C ASN A 185 11.99 11.04 3.39
N ARG A 186 11.59 10.53 2.24
CA ARG A 186 12.30 9.46 1.55
C ARG A 186 12.56 9.82 0.10
N GLU A 187 13.84 9.83 -0.30
CA GLU A 187 14.22 10.00 -1.69
C GLU A 187 14.04 8.71 -2.51
N LEU A 188 13.48 8.86 -3.69
CA LEU A 188 13.40 7.85 -4.74
C LEU A 188 14.38 8.25 -5.84
N ALA A 189 15.60 7.75 -5.74
CA ALA A 189 16.74 8.18 -6.56
C ALA A 189 16.75 7.49 -7.94
N PHE A 190 15.64 7.51 -8.68
CA PHE A 190 15.45 6.81 -9.95
C PHE A 190 16.29 7.37 -11.12
N GLN A 191 16.99 8.48 -10.92
CA GLN A 191 17.99 9.00 -11.88
C GLN A 191 19.33 8.30 -11.72
N LYS A 192 19.60 7.64 -10.59
CA LYS A 192 20.82 6.85 -10.39
C LYS A 192 20.73 5.55 -11.18
N GLU A 193 21.80 5.19 -11.89
CA GLU A 193 21.84 3.98 -12.72
C GLU A 193 21.52 2.71 -11.93
N GLY A 194 22.03 2.60 -10.70
CA GLY A 194 21.82 1.44 -9.82
C GLY A 194 20.37 1.22 -9.39
N PHE A 195 19.51 2.25 -9.42
CA PHE A 195 18.12 2.15 -8.99
C PHE A 195 17.33 1.10 -9.82
N TRP A 196 17.59 1.05 -11.12
CA TRP A 196 16.84 0.21 -12.06
C TRP A 196 17.28 -1.24 -12.08
N LYS A 197 18.43 -1.58 -11.47
CA LYS A 197 18.93 -2.97 -11.40
C LYS A 197 17.95 -3.95 -10.73
N SER A 198 17.11 -3.46 -9.85
CA SER A 198 16.08 -4.25 -9.15
C SER A 198 14.72 -4.29 -9.86
N TRP A 199 14.61 -3.69 -11.04
CA TRP A 199 13.37 -3.62 -11.82
C TRP A 199 13.47 -4.56 -13.02
N ALA A 200 13.11 -5.84 -12.82
CA ALA A 200 13.25 -6.89 -13.83
C ALA A 200 12.52 -6.59 -15.15
N LEU A 201 11.40 -5.87 -15.09
CA LEU A 201 10.62 -5.43 -16.26
C LEU A 201 11.07 -4.07 -16.81
N GLY A 202 12.16 -3.51 -16.29
CA GLY A 202 12.66 -2.19 -16.68
C GLY A 202 11.83 -1.04 -16.10
N LYS A 203 11.98 0.15 -16.69
CA LYS A 203 11.29 1.36 -16.22
C LYS A 203 9.78 1.24 -16.47
N PRO A 204 8.92 1.44 -15.45
CA PRO A 204 7.49 1.34 -15.63
C PRO A 204 6.96 2.47 -16.52
N LYS A 205 5.89 2.22 -17.26
CA LYS A 205 5.23 3.24 -18.10
C LYS A 205 4.66 4.38 -17.26
N SER A 206 4.25 4.09 -16.01
CA SER A 206 3.80 5.05 -15.00
C SER A 206 4.79 6.17 -14.72
N LEU A 207 6.09 5.93 -14.90
CA LEU A 207 7.15 6.90 -14.58
C LEU A 207 6.95 8.26 -15.27
N VAL A 208 6.39 8.30 -16.48
CA VAL A 208 6.16 9.56 -17.20
C VAL A 208 5.08 10.40 -16.52
N ALA A 209 3.95 9.77 -16.20
CA ALA A 209 2.84 10.41 -15.48
C ALA A 209 3.26 10.81 -14.05
N PHE A 210 3.95 9.90 -13.36
CA PHE A 210 4.50 10.14 -12.03
C PHE A 210 5.43 11.37 -11.98
N LYS A 211 6.38 11.49 -12.92
CA LYS A 211 7.29 12.65 -13.01
C LYS A 211 6.52 13.96 -13.24
N LYS A 212 5.49 13.95 -14.11
CA LYS A 212 4.65 15.13 -14.34
C LYS A 212 3.86 15.52 -13.09
N TRP A 213 3.37 14.54 -12.35
CA TRP A 213 2.66 14.76 -11.10
C TRP A 213 3.61 15.30 -10.03
N ALA A 214 4.74 14.66 -9.79
CA ALA A 214 5.76 15.08 -8.82
C ALA A 214 6.33 16.49 -9.09
N ALA A 215 6.37 16.94 -10.35
CA ALA A 215 6.84 18.28 -10.70
C ALA A 215 5.93 19.41 -10.17
N LYS A 216 4.69 19.10 -9.74
CA LYS A 216 3.75 20.04 -9.14
C LYS A 216 3.89 20.15 -7.62
N GLY A 217 4.66 19.26 -7.02
CA GLY A 217 4.79 19.20 -5.58
C GLY A 217 5.72 20.25 -5.00
N THR A 218 5.53 20.54 -3.74
CA THR A 218 6.31 21.52 -2.96
C THR A 218 7.08 20.83 -1.86
N VAL A 219 8.25 21.36 -1.54
CA VAL A 219 9.10 20.86 -0.45
C VAL A 219 8.37 20.97 0.88
N ARG A 220 8.35 19.89 1.65
CA ARG A 220 7.85 19.88 3.03
C ARG A 220 8.96 19.54 4.01
N GLN A 221 8.94 20.23 5.15
CA GLN A 221 9.82 19.90 6.26
C GLN A 221 9.27 18.71 7.05
N VAL A 222 10.18 17.91 7.58
CA VAL A 222 9.81 16.83 8.50
C VAL A 222 9.42 17.43 9.84
N GLN A 223 8.28 17.01 10.38
CA GLN A 223 7.90 17.35 11.75
C GLN A 223 8.92 16.73 12.73
N LYS A 224 9.48 17.58 13.57
CA LYS A 224 10.37 17.14 14.65
C LYS A 224 9.62 17.28 15.97
N SER A 225 9.49 16.17 16.67
CA SER A 225 8.92 16.12 18.02
C SER A 225 10.04 16.20 19.05
N SER A 226 9.80 16.97 20.11
CA SER A 226 10.77 17.17 21.20
C SER A 226 10.69 16.08 22.28
N SER A 227 9.56 15.38 22.34
CA SER A 227 9.28 14.30 23.28
C SER A 227 8.36 13.24 22.64
N LYS A 228 8.18 12.12 23.33
CA LYS A 228 7.22 11.08 22.93
C LYS A 228 5.78 11.57 23.03
N GLU A 229 5.46 12.39 24.01
CA GLU A 229 4.14 13.00 24.17
C GLU A 229 3.83 13.96 23.03
N ASP A 230 4.82 14.74 22.60
CA ASP A 230 4.72 15.64 21.47
C ASP A 230 4.49 14.88 20.14
N GLU A 231 5.21 13.77 19.94
CA GLU A 231 5.01 12.88 18.82
C GLU A 231 3.58 12.28 18.81
N GLN A 232 3.11 11.79 19.95
CA GLN A 232 1.75 11.24 20.07
C GLN A 232 0.67 12.29 19.81
N LYS A 233 0.87 13.53 20.31
CA LYS A 233 -0.03 14.64 20.05
C LYS A 233 -0.07 14.98 18.55
N TYR A 234 1.09 15.02 17.91
CA TYR A 234 1.17 15.24 16.47
C TYR A 234 0.43 14.16 15.68
N GLN A 235 0.68 12.87 15.96
CA GLN A 235 0.02 11.74 15.29
C GLN A 235 -1.50 11.76 15.51
N ARG A 236 -1.96 12.09 16.72
CA ARG A 236 -3.40 12.27 16.98
C ARG A 236 -3.97 13.42 16.14
N GLY A 237 -3.29 14.54 16.09
CA GLY A 237 -3.71 15.67 15.26
C GLY A 237 -3.77 15.33 13.76
N GLU A 238 -2.88 14.47 13.26
CA GLU A 238 -2.94 14.02 11.87
C GLU A 238 -4.21 13.21 11.58
N ILE A 239 -4.59 12.28 12.47
CA ILE A 239 -5.83 11.50 12.28
C ILE A 239 -7.06 12.40 12.37
N GLU A 240 -7.10 13.35 13.32
CA GLU A 240 -8.20 14.29 13.48
C GLU A 240 -8.37 15.19 12.26
N ARG A 241 -7.28 15.74 11.71
CA ARG A 241 -7.30 16.54 10.48
C ARG A 241 -7.71 15.70 9.26
N SER A 242 -7.21 14.47 9.17
CA SER A 242 -7.58 13.53 8.10
C SER A 242 -9.07 13.24 8.10
N ILE A 243 -9.65 12.95 9.27
CA ILE A 243 -11.09 12.71 9.42
C ILE A 243 -11.90 13.97 9.06
N ALA A 244 -11.48 15.12 9.54
CA ALA A 244 -12.15 16.41 9.25
C ALA A 244 -12.16 16.70 7.74
N TYR A 245 -11.01 16.50 7.07
CA TYR A 245 -10.93 16.66 5.62
C TYR A 245 -11.82 15.67 4.89
N CYS A 246 -11.78 14.38 5.23
CA CYS A 246 -12.62 13.36 4.60
C CYS A 246 -14.11 13.70 4.72
N LYS A 247 -14.56 14.16 5.91
CA LYS A 247 -15.93 14.64 6.11
C LYS A 247 -16.27 15.85 5.23
N SER A 248 -15.33 16.79 5.08
CA SER A 248 -15.53 18.00 4.26
C SER A 248 -15.74 17.71 2.77
N ILE A 249 -15.25 16.56 2.28
CA ILE A 249 -15.46 16.10 0.91
C ILE A 249 -16.58 15.04 0.77
N GLY A 250 -17.36 14.82 1.84
CA GLY A 250 -18.55 13.98 1.84
C GLY A 250 -18.34 12.51 2.25
N LEU A 251 -17.16 12.16 2.77
CA LEU A 251 -16.90 10.81 3.28
C LEU A 251 -17.33 10.67 4.75
N GLY A 252 -17.88 9.49 5.10
CA GLY A 252 -18.28 9.19 6.48
C GLY A 252 -19.43 10.05 7.00
N VAL A 253 -20.19 10.66 6.13
CA VAL A 253 -21.42 11.37 6.47
C VAL A 253 -22.57 10.38 6.34
N THR A 254 -23.19 10.02 7.46
CA THR A 254 -24.46 9.28 7.46
C THR A 254 -25.54 10.16 6.86
N LYS A 255 -26.25 9.63 5.85
CA LYS A 255 -27.45 10.29 5.30
C LYS A 255 -28.60 10.13 6.29
#